data_a5f1811624696347848e3a184ba6142c
#
_entry.id   a5f1811624696347848e3a184ba6142c
#
_cell.length_a   1.000
_cell.length_b   1.000
_cell.length_c   1.000
_cell.angle_alpha   90.00
_cell.angle_beta   90.00
_cell.angle_gamma   90.00
#
_symmetry.space_group_name_H-M   'P 1'
#
loop_
_entity.id
_entity.type
_entity.pdbx_description
1 polymer ?
#
loop_
_entity_poly.entity_id
_entity_poly.type
_entity_poly.pdbx_seq_one_letter_code
_entity_poly.pdbx_strand_id
1 'polypeptide(L)'
;MVKRLLLVFSLGLLITSCAQIEVKSTGPNRLAELTKPIQNIIPKKKPPKPPKPKVESIYPVNAKPVYVGNKVYFYTDCGAMVQAVEPGQVIYSGRTLKAYNYIVLIKTPQNLVDVYTYLGKVFVAKGDYVKKGAIIGEVGVDPIDNVCKLLYETRNTNGDIVNPVF
;
A
#
# COMPACT_ATOMS: atom_id res chain seq x y z
N MET A 1 -22.06 55.28 -1.46
CA MET A 1 -22.61 55.55 -0.12
C MET A 1 -22.48 54.28 0.72
N VAL A 2 -21.53 54.29 1.67
CA VAL A 2 -21.71 54.09 3.10
C VAL A 2 -22.09 52.64 3.47
N LYS A 3 -21.40 51.93 4.38
CA LYS A 3 -20.72 52.24 5.65
C LYS A 3 -19.71 51.14 5.99
N ARG A 4 -18.55 51.57 6.42
CA ARG A 4 -17.59 50.78 7.20
C ARG A 4 -18.22 50.39 8.54
N LEU A 5 -18.03 49.12 8.96
CA LEU A 5 -18.16 48.72 10.35
C LEU A 5 -16.91 47.97 10.78
N LEU A 6 -16.05 48.65 11.48
CA LEU A 6 -14.91 48.14 12.25
C LEU A 6 -15.48 47.47 13.50
N LEU A 7 -15.18 46.19 13.68
CA LEU A 7 -15.33 45.49 14.95
C LEU A 7 -13.95 45.08 15.44
N VAL A 8 -13.45 45.90 16.38
CA VAL A 8 -12.29 45.61 17.19
C VAL A 8 -12.69 44.56 18.21
N PHE A 9 -12.07 43.39 18.15
CA PHE A 9 -12.18 42.40 19.22
C PHE A 9 -10.88 42.35 20.00
N SER A 10 -11.04 42.72 21.24
CA SER A 10 -10.14 42.80 22.35
C SER A 10 -9.33 41.53 22.62
N LEU A 11 -8.03 41.74 22.77
CA LEU A 11 -6.99 40.80 23.17
C LEU A 11 -7.17 40.44 24.66
N GLY A 12 -7.65 39.21 24.92
CA GLY A 12 -7.69 38.65 26.29
C GLY A 12 -6.47 37.75 26.52
N LEU A 13 -5.47 38.32 27.20
CA LEU A 13 -4.25 37.61 27.64
C LEU A 13 -4.58 36.83 28.92
N LEU A 14 -4.75 35.50 28.82
CA LEU A 14 -4.83 34.63 30.00
C LEU A 14 -3.45 34.00 30.25
N ILE A 15 -2.76 34.55 31.23
CA ILE A 15 -1.52 34.03 31.82
C ILE A 15 -1.91 32.96 32.83
N THR A 16 -1.76 31.67 32.49
CA THR A 16 -1.83 30.57 33.46
C THR A 16 -0.46 30.39 34.11
N SER A 17 -0.39 30.82 35.38
CA SER A 17 0.74 30.64 36.28
C SER A 17 0.93 29.16 36.62
N CYS A 18 2.04 28.57 36.18
CA CYS A 18 2.51 27.26 36.67
C CYS A 18 3.16 27.46 38.03
N ALA A 19 2.52 27.00 39.09
CA ALA A 19 3.12 26.91 40.42
C ALA A 19 4.18 25.82 40.44
N GLN A 20 5.44 26.18 40.61
CA GLN A 20 6.54 25.27 40.92
C GLN A 20 6.45 24.82 42.38
N ILE A 21 6.22 23.52 42.60
CA ILE A 21 6.31 22.94 43.94
C ILE A 21 7.77 22.54 44.16
N GLU A 22 8.51 23.33 44.92
CA GLU A 22 9.81 22.92 45.46
C GLU A 22 9.61 21.92 46.60
N VAL A 23 9.90 20.62 46.37
CA VAL A 23 10.00 19.63 47.43
C VAL A 23 11.40 19.68 48.02
N LYS A 24 11.55 20.36 49.17
CA LYS A 24 12.76 20.39 49.95
C LYS A 24 12.87 19.07 50.74
N SER A 25 13.61 18.11 50.21
CA SER A 25 13.92 16.87 50.91
C SER A 25 15.10 17.08 51.86
N THR A 26 14.80 17.17 53.16
CA THR A 26 15.82 17.17 54.23
C THR A 26 15.77 15.81 54.92
N GLY A 27 16.63 14.88 54.49
CA GLY A 27 16.82 13.58 55.16
C GLY A 27 18.20 13.03 54.85
N PRO A 28 18.89 12.41 55.79
CA PRO A 28 20.29 12.03 55.61
C PRO A 28 20.45 10.86 54.63
N ASN A 29 21.37 11.04 53.68
CA ASN A 29 21.81 10.08 52.68
C ASN A 29 22.30 8.74 53.29
N ARG A 30 21.45 7.73 53.33
CA ARG A 30 21.85 6.32 53.54
C ARG A 30 21.63 5.42 52.33
N LEU A 31 21.33 5.99 51.17
CA LEU A 31 21.12 5.21 49.93
C LEU A 31 22.24 5.34 48.91
N ALA A 32 23.34 6.02 49.28
CA ALA A 32 24.47 6.20 48.36
C ALA A 32 25.44 5.01 48.30
N GLU A 33 25.21 3.94 49.07
CA GLU A 33 26.16 2.82 49.17
C GLU A 33 25.74 1.55 48.43
N LEU A 34 24.54 1.56 47.78
CA LEU A 34 24.04 0.39 47.03
C LEU A 34 24.09 0.54 45.51
N THR A 35 24.63 1.64 44.99
CA THR A 35 24.81 1.80 43.56
C THR A 35 26.23 1.57 43.12
N LYS A 36 26.81 0.41 43.45
CA LYS A 36 27.94 -0.07 42.64
C LYS A 36 27.41 -0.45 41.27
N PRO A 37 27.94 0.12 40.17
CA PRO A 37 27.45 -0.16 38.85
C PRO A 37 27.71 -1.63 38.50
N ILE A 38 26.62 -2.40 38.35
CA ILE A 38 26.66 -3.74 37.73
C ILE A 38 26.82 -3.54 36.21
N GLN A 39 28.02 -3.07 35.81
CA GLN A 39 28.27 -2.74 34.41
C GLN A 39 28.96 -3.85 33.61
N ASN A 40 29.19 -5.03 34.18
CA ASN A 40 30.06 -6.01 33.54
C ASN A 40 29.57 -7.43 33.39
N ILE A 41 28.23 -7.69 33.40
CA ILE A 41 27.74 -9.08 33.26
C ILE A 41 26.68 -9.24 32.13
N ILE A 42 26.47 -8.26 31.31
CA ILE A 42 25.61 -8.47 30.11
C ILE A 42 26.55 -8.55 28.91
N PRO A 43 26.79 -9.74 28.32
CA PRO A 43 27.45 -9.80 27.03
C PRO A 43 26.62 -8.97 26.05
N LYS A 44 27.21 -7.94 25.45
CA LYS A 44 26.59 -7.15 24.38
C LYS A 44 26.34 -8.08 23.20
N LYS A 45 25.23 -8.81 23.26
CA LYS A 45 24.70 -9.53 22.11
C LYS A 45 24.34 -8.48 21.09
N LYS A 46 25.13 -8.42 20.00
CA LYS A 46 24.84 -7.54 18.86
C LYS A 46 23.35 -7.70 18.50
N PRO A 47 22.56 -6.61 18.41
CA PRO A 47 21.15 -6.74 18.09
C PRO A 47 21.01 -7.57 16.81
N PRO A 48 20.08 -8.53 16.74
CA PRO A 48 19.87 -9.31 15.55
C PRO A 48 19.60 -8.33 14.39
N LYS A 49 20.36 -8.52 13.30
CA LYS A 49 20.18 -7.75 12.08
C LYS A 49 18.71 -7.86 11.70
N PRO A 50 17.98 -6.74 11.46
CA PRO A 50 16.57 -6.81 11.09
C PRO A 50 16.44 -7.77 9.91
N PRO A 51 15.45 -8.69 9.93
CA PRO A 51 15.24 -9.60 8.83
C PRO A 51 15.09 -8.74 7.56
N LYS A 52 15.85 -9.10 6.52
CA LYS A 52 15.66 -8.47 5.21
C LYS A 52 14.18 -8.63 4.87
N PRO A 53 13.48 -7.58 4.41
CA PRO A 53 12.09 -7.71 4.00
C PRO A 53 12.03 -8.84 2.98
N LYS A 54 11.31 -9.90 3.30
CA LYS A 54 10.97 -10.96 2.38
C LYS A 54 10.11 -10.25 1.33
N VAL A 55 10.62 -10.08 0.14
CA VAL A 55 9.80 -9.65 -0.99
C VAL A 55 8.88 -10.83 -1.27
N GLU A 56 7.70 -10.80 -0.66
CA GLU A 56 6.65 -11.76 -1.02
C GLU A 56 6.21 -11.44 -2.43
N SER A 57 6.47 -12.34 -3.36
CA SER A 57 5.86 -12.28 -4.69
C SER A 57 4.35 -12.39 -4.50
N ILE A 58 3.64 -11.37 -4.95
CA ILE A 58 2.18 -11.34 -4.86
C ILE A 58 1.62 -11.67 -6.23
N TYR A 59 0.97 -12.82 -6.36
CA TYR A 59 0.17 -13.11 -7.53
C TYR A 59 -1.11 -12.26 -7.53
N PRO A 60 -1.62 -11.87 -8.71
CA PRO A 60 -2.81 -11.03 -8.80
C PRO A 60 -4.09 -11.71 -8.28
N VAL A 61 -4.08 -13.03 -8.18
CA VAL A 61 -5.19 -13.84 -7.64
C VAL A 61 -4.61 -15.10 -6.99
N ASN A 62 -5.33 -15.67 -6.03
CA ASN A 62 -4.92 -16.91 -5.36
C ASN A 62 -5.14 -18.14 -6.27
N ALA A 63 -4.31 -18.27 -7.30
CA ALA A 63 -4.31 -19.39 -8.22
C ALA A 63 -2.89 -19.63 -8.75
N LYS A 64 -2.63 -20.82 -9.32
CA LYS A 64 -1.36 -21.13 -9.95
C LYS A 64 -1.25 -20.45 -11.30
N PRO A 65 -0.11 -19.79 -11.62
CA PRO A 65 0.11 -19.20 -12.93
C PRO A 65 0.30 -20.25 -14.02
N VAL A 66 -0.31 -20.01 -15.18
CA VAL A 66 -0.11 -20.79 -16.42
C VAL A 66 0.49 -19.84 -17.45
N TYR A 67 1.73 -20.10 -17.85
CA TYR A 67 2.46 -19.26 -18.78
C TYR A 67 2.21 -19.69 -20.23
N VAL A 68 1.85 -18.74 -21.09
CA VAL A 68 1.73 -18.91 -22.54
C VAL A 68 2.53 -17.79 -23.19
N GLY A 69 3.77 -18.08 -23.56
CA GLY A 69 4.75 -17.05 -23.93
C GLY A 69 4.96 -16.10 -22.76
N ASN A 70 4.84 -14.79 -23.01
CA ASN A 70 4.98 -13.74 -22.01
C ASN A 70 3.65 -13.37 -21.30
N LYS A 71 2.57 -14.11 -21.58
CA LYS A 71 1.25 -13.93 -20.96
C LYS A 71 1.09 -14.92 -19.82
N VAL A 72 0.40 -14.48 -18.76
CA VAL A 72 0.13 -15.34 -17.60
C VAL A 72 -1.37 -15.44 -17.37
N TYR A 73 -1.87 -16.66 -17.38
CA TYR A 73 -3.26 -16.97 -17.09
C TYR A 73 -3.40 -17.55 -15.69
N PHE A 74 -4.44 -17.16 -15.00
CA PHE A 74 -4.81 -17.69 -13.70
C PHE A 74 -6.24 -18.24 -13.79
N TYR A 75 -6.39 -19.55 -13.84
CA TYR A 75 -7.67 -20.23 -13.83
C TYR A 75 -8.16 -20.35 -12.39
N THR A 76 -9.35 -19.82 -12.10
CA THR A 76 -9.92 -19.77 -10.75
C THR A 76 -11.43 -19.63 -10.80
N ASP A 77 -12.08 -19.52 -9.64
CA ASP A 77 -13.52 -19.29 -9.55
C ASP A 77 -13.91 -17.90 -10.06
N CYS A 78 -15.08 -17.80 -10.67
CA CYS A 78 -15.69 -16.51 -10.96
C CYS A 78 -15.90 -15.72 -9.67
N GLY A 79 -15.65 -14.42 -9.69
CA GLY A 79 -15.75 -13.56 -8.51
C GLY A 79 -14.56 -13.63 -7.56
N ALA A 80 -13.52 -14.43 -7.86
CA ALA A 80 -12.27 -14.40 -7.08
C ALA A 80 -11.67 -12.99 -7.09
N MET A 81 -11.22 -12.51 -5.92
CA MET A 81 -10.68 -11.17 -5.78
C MET A 81 -9.35 -11.02 -6.50
N VAL A 82 -9.23 -9.95 -7.29
CA VAL A 82 -8.01 -9.59 -8.02
C VAL A 82 -7.33 -8.42 -7.33
N GLN A 83 -6.03 -8.56 -7.09
CA GLN A 83 -5.21 -7.55 -6.43
C GLN A 83 -4.11 -7.02 -7.35
N ALA A 84 -3.69 -5.78 -7.09
CA ALA A 84 -2.57 -5.15 -7.80
C ALA A 84 -1.25 -5.84 -7.43
N VAL A 85 -0.50 -6.29 -8.43
CA VAL A 85 0.83 -6.94 -8.25
C VAL A 85 1.86 -5.89 -7.81
N GLU A 86 1.84 -4.73 -8.44
CA GLU A 86 2.71 -3.60 -8.11
C GLU A 86 1.88 -2.35 -7.80
N PRO A 87 2.41 -1.39 -7.02
CA PRO A 87 1.74 -0.12 -6.80
C PRO A 87 1.76 0.71 -8.08
N GLY A 88 0.76 1.58 -8.27
CA GLY A 88 0.77 2.45 -9.43
C GLY A 88 -0.52 3.24 -9.62
N GLN A 89 -0.54 4.03 -10.69
CA GLN A 89 -1.70 4.81 -11.08
C GLN A 89 -2.55 4.05 -12.09
N VAL A 90 -3.84 3.94 -11.85
CA VAL A 90 -4.81 3.39 -12.80
C VAL A 90 -4.93 4.34 -14.00
N ILE A 91 -4.42 3.93 -15.15
CA ILE A 91 -4.50 4.73 -16.38
C ILE A 91 -5.71 4.37 -17.24
N TYR A 92 -6.30 3.20 -17.01
CA TYR A 92 -7.53 2.76 -17.65
C TYR A 92 -8.30 1.80 -16.73
N SER A 93 -9.62 1.94 -16.69
CA SER A 93 -10.54 1.01 -16.06
C SER A 93 -11.86 1.04 -16.88
N GLY A 94 -12.22 -0.08 -17.51
CA GLY A 94 -13.42 -0.09 -18.35
C GLY A 94 -13.59 -1.35 -19.19
N ARG A 95 -14.63 -1.32 -20.05
CA ARG A 95 -15.06 -2.45 -20.90
C ARG A 95 -15.21 -2.01 -22.38
N THR A 96 -14.18 -1.39 -22.94
CA THR A 96 -14.22 -0.92 -24.33
C THR A 96 -14.13 -2.09 -25.34
N LEU A 97 -13.34 -3.11 -25.01
CA LEU A 97 -13.14 -4.30 -25.85
C LEU A 97 -14.01 -5.45 -25.31
N LYS A 98 -15.14 -5.71 -25.94
CA LYS A 98 -16.11 -6.75 -25.49
C LYS A 98 -15.49 -8.14 -25.32
N ALA A 99 -14.47 -8.48 -26.14
CA ALA A 99 -13.77 -9.78 -26.11
C ALA A 99 -12.94 -10.00 -24.82
N TYR A 100 -12.67 -8.96 -24.02
CA TYR A 100 -11.82 -9.03 -22.84
C TYR A 100 -12.54 -8.72 -21.54
N ASN A 101 -13.88 -8.52 -21.57
CA ASN A 101 -14.64 -8.06 -20.43
C ASN A 101 -14.09 -6.73 -19.87
N TYR A 102 -14.05 -6.56 -18.53
CA TYR A 102 -13.40 -5.40 -17.95
C TYR A 102 -11.89 -5.56 -17.96
N ILE A 103 -11.23 -4.43 -18.19
CA ILE A 103 -9.77 -4.30 -18.21
C ILE A 103 -9.37 -3.20 -17.23
N VAL A 104 -8.32 -3.46 -16.46
CA VAL A 104 -7.63 -2.45 -15.64
C VAL A 104 -6.18 -2.37 -16.10
N LEU A 105 -5.70 -1.15 -16.35
CA LEU A 105 -4.31 -0.85 -16.65
C LEU A 105 -3.73 0.00 -15.54
N ILE A 106 -2.62 -0.45 -14.96
CA ILE A 106 -1.91 0.25 -13.88
C ILE A 106 -0.51 0.59 -14.35
N LYS A 107 -0.20 1.89 -14.37
CA LYS A 107 1.17 2.37 -14.66
C LYS A 107 1.98 2.33 -13.37
N THR A 108 3.03 1.52 -13.36
CA THR A 108 3.92 1.34 -12.22
C THR A 108 5.00 2.42 -12.15
N PRO A 109 5.69 2.61 -11.00
CA PRO A 109 6.82 3.53 -10.87
C PRO A 109 8.00 3.20 -11.79
N GLN A 110 8.12 1.95 -12.25
CA GLN A 110 9.16 1.49 -13.18
C GLN A 110 8.85 1.82 -14.65
N ASN A 111 7.80 2.63 -14.92
CA ASN A 111 7.28 2.91 -16.27
C ASN A 111 6.82 1.67 -17.04
N LEU A 112 6.43 0.63 -16.33
CA LEU A 112 5.73 -0.52 -16.90
C LEU A 112 4.22 -0.32 -16.75
N VAL A 113 3.45 -1.11 -17.48
CA VAL A 113 1.99 -1.14 -17.40
C VAL A 113 1.55 -2.56 -17.11
N ASP A 114 0.98 -2.76 -15.94
CA ASP A 114 0.31 -4.01 -15.58
C ASP A 114 -1.09 -4.02 -16.16
N VAL A 115 -1.42 -5.10 -16.86
CA VAL A 115 -2.67 -5.28 -17.60
C VAL A 115 -3.44 -6.44 -16.99
N TYR A 116 -4.62 -6.15 -16.46
CA TYR A 116 -5.54 -7.14 -15.89
C TYR A 116 -6.77 -7.25 -16.78
N THR A 117 -7.02 -8.42 -17.35
CA THR A 117 -8.11 -8.68 -18.31
C THR A 117 -9.02 -9.80 -17.86
N TYR A 118 -10.21 -9.87 -18.43
CA TYR A 118 -11.29 -10.81 -18.07
C TYR A 118 -11.86 -10.56 -16.67
N LEU A 119 -11.82 -9.30 -16.20
CA LEU A 119 -12.49 -8.95 -14.95
C LEU A 119 -14.01 -8.94 -15.15
N GLY A 120 -14.75 -9.50 -14.20
CA GLY A 120 -16.20 -9.47 -14.16
C GLY A 120 -16.72 -8.18 -13.55
N LYS A 121 -15.94 -7.60 -12.63
CA LYS A 121 -16.23 -6.35 -11.94
C LYS A 121 -14.94 -5.61 -11.62
N VAL A 122 -14.99 -4.28 -11.63
CA VAL A 122 -13.87 -3.41 -11.27
C VAL A 122 -14.24 -2.52 -10.09
N PHE A 123 -13.27 -2.27 -9.20
CA PHE A 123 -13.44 -1.47 -7.98
C PHE A 123 -12.62 -0.18 -7.99
N VAL A 124 -11.87 0.05 -9.08
CA VAL A 124 -10.99 1.22 -9.25
C VAL A 124 -11.37 1.98 -10.50
N ALA A 125 -11.14 3.28 -10.49
CA ALA A 125 -11.39 4.18 -11.60
C ALA A 125 -10.08 4.73 -12.17
N LYS A 126 -10.11 5.20 -13.43
CA LYS A 126 -8.98 5.91 -14.03
C LYS A 126 -8.60 7.13 -13.17
N GLY A 127 -7.33 7.23 -12.83
CA GLY A 127 -6.77 8.29 -11.98
C GLY A 127 -6.47 7.84 -10.56
N ASP A 128 -7.10 6.77 -10.08
CA ASP A 128 -6.82 6.23 -8.74
C ASP A 128 -5.36 5.77 -8.62
N TYR A 129 -4.82 5.89 -7.40
CA TYR A 129 -3.53 5.31 -7.06
C TYR A 129 -3.75 4.09 -6.17
N VAL A 130 -3.25 2.93 -6.58
CA VAL A 130 -3.35 1.66 -5.85
C VAL A 130 -2.02 1.27 -5.25
N LYS A 131 -2.07 0.62 -4.08
CA LYS A 131 -0.91 0.01 -3.43
C LYS A 131 -0.79 -1.44 -3.88
N LYS A 132 0.41 -2.02 -3.77
CA LYS A 132 0.63 -3.47 -3.91
C LYS A 132 -0.33 -4.23 -2.99
N GLY A 133 -1.02 -5.24 -3.52
CA GLY A 133 -2.02 -6.02 -2.81
C GLY A 133 -3.40 -5.36 -2.67
N ALA A 134 -3.62 -4.15 -3.19
CA ALA A 134 -4.94 -3.53 -3.18
C ALA A 134 -5.90 -4.29 -4.10
N ILE A 135 -7.12 -4.54 -3.64
CA ILE A 135 -8.16 -5.19 -4.45
C ILE A 135 -8.63 -4.23 -5.53
N ILE A 136 -8.56 -4.65 -6.79
CA ILE A 136 -8.89 -3.84 -7.98
C ILE A 136 -10.12 -4.33 -8.72
N GLY A 137 -10.57 -5.57 -8.47
CA GLY A 137 -11.74 -6.15 -9.13
C GLY A 137 -11.97 -7.61 -8.76
N GLU A 138 -12.80 -8.27 -9.52
CA GLU A 138 -13.16 -9.68 -9.42
C GLU A 138 -12.93 -10.37 -10.78
N VAL A 139 -12.52 -11.64 -10.76
CA VAL A 139 -12.38 -12.47 -11.95
C VAL A 139 -13.74 -12.67 -12.62
N GLY A 140 -13.78 -12.51 -13.93
CA GLY A 140 -14.95 -12.77 -14.76
C GLY A 140 -14.77 -13.99 -15.66
N VAL A 141 -15.78 -14.21 -16.49
CA VAL A 141 -15.78 -15.22 -17.53
C VAL A 141 -15.09 -14.66 -18.77
N ASP A 142 -14.15 -15.42 -19.36
CA ASP A 142 -13.68 -15.13 -20.71
C ASP A 142 -14.81 -15.39 -21.72
N PRO A 143 -15.22 -14.39 -22.50
CA PRO A 143 -16.33 -14.53 -23.44
C PRO A 143 -16.09 -15.52 -24.58
N ILE A 144 -14.83 -15.95 -24.80
CA ILE A 144 -14.46 -16.82 -25.91
C ILE A 144 -14.62 -18.30 -25.54
N ASP A 145 -14.06 -18.71 -24.42
CA ASP A 145 -14.08 -20.11 -23.97
C ASP A 145 -15.03 -20.39 -22.81
N ASN A 146 -15.71 -19.33 -22.31
CA ASN A 146 -16.67 -19.41 -21.22
C ASN A 146 -16.10 -19.96 -19.91
N VAL A 147 -14.80 -19.72 -19.66
CA VAL A 147 -14.06 -20.15 -18.47
C VAL A 147 -13.70 -18.94 -17.62
N CYS A 148 -13.79 -19.08 -16.29
CA CYS A 148 -13.34 -18.04 -15.38
C CYS A 148 -11.83 -18.07 -15.25
N LYS A 149 -11.20 -16.97 -15.64
CA LYS A 149 -9.76 -16.78 -15.58
C LYS A 149 -9.40 -15.31 -15.56
N LEU A 150 -8.23 -15.00 -15.05
CA LEU A 150 -7.56 -13.71 -15.20
C LEU A 150 -6.44 -13.88 -16.23
N LEU A 151 -6.35 -12.97 -17.19
CA LEU A 151 -5.14 -12.78 -17.99
C LEU A 151 -4.38 -11.58 -17.42
N TYR A 152 -3.12 -11.82 -17.06
CA TYR A 152 -2.18 -10.81 -16.60
C TYR A 152 -1.02 -10.67 -17.57
N GLU A 153 -0.69 -9.45 -17.93
CA GLU A 153 0.45 -9.09 -18.77
C GLU A 153 1.15 -7.89 -18.15
N THR A 154 2.47 -7.81 -18.29
CA THR A 154 3.24 -6.59 -18.07
C THR A 154 3.73 -6.06 -19.40
N ARG A 155 3.56 -4.77 -19.66
CA ARG A 155 3.97 -4.12 -20.90
C ARG A 155 4.95 -2.98 -20.63
N ASN A 156 5.88 -2.78 -21.57
CA ASN A 156 6.74 -1.60 -21.57
C ASN A 156 5.99 -0.37 -22.14
N THR A 157 6.66 0.78 -22.18
CA THR A 157 6.12 2.03 -22.73
C THR A 157 5.82 1.99 -24.22
N ASN A 158 6.44 1.08 -24.96
CA ASN A 158 6.19 0.87 -26.39
C ASN A 158 4.97 -0.04 -26.63
N GLY A 159 4.42 -0.65 -25.57
CA GLY A 159 3.31 -1.59 -25.66
C GLY A 159 3.72 -3.05 -25.82
N ASP A 160 5.02 -3.36 -25.86
CA ASP A 160 5.50 -4.73 -25.96
C ASP A 160 5.27 -5.48 -24.66
N ILE A 161 4.86 -6.74 -24.75
CA ILE A 161 4.70 -7.60 -23.58
C ILE A 161 6.09 -8.02 -23.10
N VAL A 162 6.37 -7.78 -21.81
CA VAL A 162 7.61 -8.18 -21.15
C VAL A 162 7.31 -9.27 -20.12
N ASN A 163 8.34 -10.00 -19.68
CA ASN A 163 8.17 -11.03 -18.66
C ASN A 163 7.68 -10.38 -17.36
N PRO A 164 6.55 -10.83 -16.81
CA PRO A 164 6.06 -10.31 -15.53
C PRO A 164 6.99 -10.72 -14.39
N VAL A 165 7.14 -9.83 -13.42
CA VAL A 165 7.87 -10.05 -12.17
C VAL A 165 6.83 -10.09 -11.04
N PHE A 166 6.83 -11.15 -10.24
CA PHE A 166 5.94 -11.33 -9.09
C PHE A 166 6.71 -11.30 -7.78
#